data_fcd88dfd86ef8071926036476ca00040
#
_entry.id   fcd88dfd86ef8071926036476ca00040
#
_cell.length_a   1.000
_cell.length_b   1.000
_cell.length_c   1.000
_cell.angle_alpha   90.00
_cell.angle_beta   90.00
_cell.angle_gamma   90.00
#
_symmetry.space_group_name_H-M   'P 1'
#
loop_
_entity.id
_entity.type
_entity.pdbx_description
1 polymer ?
#
loop_
_entity_poly.entity_id
_entity_poly.type
_entity_poly.pdbx_seq_one_letter_code
_entity_poly.pdbx_strand_id
1 'polypeptide(L)'
;MYASANKAFLCLFLITNVLLSQEKIADVNIISDTIQTIESIDPLSPSRAAFYSAILPGLGQAYNKKYWKIPIVYGAIGTGVYFYNLNKNELDRYKTAYNQRINGFPDEFDGQDGNPFISEDGLVRAQNVYIKNRDLSLFITLGL
;
A
#
# COMPACT_ATOMS: atom_id res chain seq x y z
N MET A 1 15.38 -23.42 -0.88
CA MET A 1 14.15 -24.15 -1.23
C MET A 1 12.87 -23.31 -1.11
N TYR A 2 12.91 -22.13 -0.48
CA TYR A 2 11.74 -21.23 -0.28
C TYR A 2 11.47 -20.22 -1.40
N ALA A 3 12.43 -19.97 -2.30
CA ALA A 3 12.27 -18.99 -3.40
C ALA A 3 11.33 -19.45 -4.54
N SER A 4 11.11 -20.78 -4.67
CA SER A 4 10.25 -21.36 -5.69
C SER A 4 8.76 -21.27 -5.34
N ALA A 5 8.41 -21.43 -4.06
CA ALA A 5 7.03 -21.37 -3.57
C ALA A 5 6.40 -19.98 -3.72
N ASN A 6 7.18 -18.92 -3.47
CA ASN A 6 6.70 -17.53 -3.62
C ASN A 6 6.39 -17.16 -5.08
N LYS A 7 7.16 -17.67 -6.03
CA LYS A 7 6.91 -17.43 -7.46
C LYS A 7 5.65 -18.15 -7.94
N ALA A 8 5.43 -19.37 -7.46
CA ALA A 8 4.23 -20.14 -7.78
C ALA A 8 2.96 -19.48 -7.20
N PHE A 9 3.03 -18.96 -5.98
CA PHE A 9 1.92 -18.23 -5.35
C PHE A 9 1.59 -16.91 -6.06
N LEU A 10 2.61 -16.17 -6.49
CA LEU A 10 2.43 -14.93 -7.25
C LEU A 10 1.81 -15.21 -8.63
N CYS A 11 2.25 -16.27 -9.33
CA CYS A 11 1.66 -16.68 -10.60
C CYS A 11 0.20 -17.13 -10.43
N LEU A 12 -0.11 -17.88 -9.38
CA LEU A 12 -1.48 -18.32 -9.09
C LEU A 12 -2.40 -17.13 -8.82
N PHE A 13 -1.93 -16.12 -8.08
CA PHE A 13 -2.69 -14.90 -7.80
C PHE A 13 -2.94 -14.06 -9.06
N LEU A 14 -1.97 -13.99 -9.98
CA LEU A 14 -2.14 -13.29 -11.26
C LEU A 14 -3.10 -14.03 -12.20
N ILE A 15 -3.06 -15.36 -12.23
CA ILE A 15 -3.96 -16.17 -13.06
C ILE A 15 -5.42 -16.06 -12.59
N THR A 16 -5.67 -16.02 -11.29
CA THR A 16 -7.03 -15.86 -10.76
C THR A 16 -7.64 -14.51 -11.16
N ASN A 17 -6.85 -13.45 -11.24
CA ASN A 17 -7.35 -12.15 -11.70
C ASN A 17 -7.69 -12.12 -13.19
N VAL A 18 -6.97 -12.87 -14.02
CA VAL A 18 -7.26 -12.96 -15.47
C VAL A 18 -8.54 -13.76 -15.73
N LEU A 19 -8.79 -14.82 -14.95
CA LEU A 19 -10.00 -15.64 -15.11
C LEU A 19 -11.29 -14.92 -14.67
N LEU A 20 -11.21 -13.95 -13.75
CA LEU A 20 -12.34 -13.15 -13.30
C LEU A 20 -12.66 -11.98 -14.26
N SER A 21 -11.80 -11.71 -15.25
CA SER A 21 -11.97 -10.63 -16.22
C SER A 21 -12.72 -11.07 -17.49
N GLN A 22 -13.17 -12.32 -17.60
CA GLN A 22 -14.00 -12.74 -18.72
C GLN A 22 -15.45 -12.31 -18.46
N GLU A 23 -15.77 -11.07 -18.84
CA GLU A 23 -17.15 -10.66 -19.05
C GLU A 23 -17.74 -11.51 -20.17
N LYS A 24 -18.81 -12.22 -19.85
CA LYS A 24 -19.67 -12.86 -20.83
C LYS A 24 -20.06 -11.83 -21.89
N ILE A 25 -19.59 -12.04 -23.11
CA ILE A 25 -20.23 -11.46 -24.29
C ILE A 25 -21.55 -12.21 -24.42
N ALA A 26 -22.58 -11.67 -23.81
CA ALA A 26 -23.94 -12.16 -23.98
C ALA A 26 -24.49 -11.63 -25.30
N ASP A 27 -25.02 -12.53 -26.07
CA ASP A 27 -25.64 -12.39 -27.38
C ASP A 27 -26.37 -11.07 -27.58
N VAL A 28 -26.01 -10.40 -28.66
CA VAL A 28 -26.76 -9.28 -29.24
C VAL A 28 -28.05 -9.84 -29.86
N ASN A 29 -29.12 -9.95 -29.09
CA ASN A 29 -30.46 -10.05 -29.63
C ASN A 29 -31.00 -8.65 -29.81
N ILE A 30 -30.88 -8.17 -31.04
CA ILE A 30 -31.59 -7.01 -31.53
C ILE A 30 -33.05 -7.40 -31.75
N ILE A 31 -33.93 -7.13 -30.80
CA ILE A 31 -35.36 -6.99 -31.04
C ILE A 31 -35.87 -5.83 -30.20
N SER A 32 -36.30 -4.81 -30.92
CA SER A 32 -37.29 -3.81 -30.60
C SER A 32 -38.14 -4.16 -29.37
N ASP A 33 -37.93 -3.50 -28.32
CA ASP A 33 -38.92 -2.93 -27.42
C ASP A 33 -38.23 -2.59 -26.08
N THR A 34 -37.70 -1.40 -26.04
CA THR A 34 -37.48 -0.76 -24.74
C THR A 34 -37.04 0.67 -25.02
N ILE A 35 -38.01 1.57 -25.10
CA ILE A 35 -37.78 2.90 -24.51
C ILE A 35 -37.66 2.65 -23.04
N GLN A 36 -36.59 1.99 -22.63
CA GLN A 36 -36.16 1.99 -21.24
C GLN A 36 -35.48 3.31 -21.02
N THR A 37 -36.13 4.09 -20.17
CA THR A 37 -35.60 5.17 -19.35
C THR A 37 -34.09 5.29 -19.56
N ILE A 38 -33.68 6.24 -20.37
CA ILE A 38 -32.33 6.78 -20.32
C ILE A 38 -32.26 7.32 -18.91
N GLU A 39 -31.78 6.48 -17.98
CA GLU A 39 -31.42 6.91 -16.64
C GLU A 39 -30.47 8.09 -16.88
N SER A 40 -30.96 9.28 -16.60
CA SER A 40 -30.30 10.53 -16.96
C SER A 40 -28.87 10.44 -16.45
N ILE A 41 -27.94 10.21 -17.37
CA ILE A 41 -26.52 10.17 -17.04
C ILE A 41 -26.22 11.56 -16.49
N ASP A 42 -26.17 11.68 -15.16
CA ASP A 42 -25.79 12.93 -14.51
C ASP A 42 -24.30 13.17 -14.86
N PRO A 43 -23.99 14.14 -15.74
CA PRO A 43 -22.63 14.38 -16.22
C PRO A 43 -21.70 14.81 -15.08
N LEU A 44 -22.25 15.20 -13.92
CA LEU A 44 -21.50 15.59 -12.72
C LEU A 44 -21.25 14.40 -11.78
N SER A 45 -21.82 13.22 -12.05
CA SER A 45 -21.66 12.03 -11.20
C SER A 45 -20.20 11.61 -11.01
N PRO A 46 -19.32 11.60 -12.04
CA PRO A 46 -17.90 11.26 -11.82
C PRO A 46 -17.15 12.27 -10.95
N SER A 47 -17.43 13.56 -11.13
CA SER A 47 -16.79 14.63 -10.35
C SER A 47 -17.24 14.62 -8.88
N ARG A 48 -18.52 14.32 -8.61
CA ARG A 48 -19.02 14.13 -7.24
C ARG A 48 -18.38 12.91 -6.56
N ALA A 49 -18.26 11.79 -7.27
CA ALA A 49 -17.59 10.60 -6.74
C ALA A 49 -16.12 10.89 -6.40
N ALA A 50 -15.41 11.63 -7.26
CA ALA A 50 -14.03 12.05 -7.02
C ALA A 50 -13.93 12.98 -5.80
N PHE A 51 -14.82 13.96 -5.67
CA PHE A 51 -14.87 14.86 -4.53
C PHE A 51 -15.10 14.11 -3.21
N TYR A 52 -16.04 13.18 -3.18
CA TYR A 52 -16.29 12.34 -2.00
C TYR A 52 -15.09 11.48 -1.63
N SER A 53 -14.36 10.95 -2.62
CA SER A 53 -13.15 10.17 -2.38
C SER A 53 -11.99 11.02 -1.83
N ALA A 54 -11.94 12.32 -2.16
CA ALA A 54 -10.95 13.25 -1.62
C ALA A 54 -11.20 13.59 -0.14
N ILE A 55 -12.48 13.61 0.30
CA ILE A 55 -12.83 13.88 1.69
C ILE A 55 -12.57 12.64 2.57
N LEU A 56 -13.03 11.48 2.11
CA LEU A 56 -12.84 10.22 2.84
C LEU A 56 -12.60 9.08 1.84
N PRO A 57 -11.46 8.37 1.95
CA PRO A 57 -11.17 7.23 1.09
C PRO A 57 -12.31 6.21 1.13
N GLY A 58 -12.81 5.83 -0.05
CA GLY A 58 -13.92 4.88 -0.17
C GLY A 58 -15.31 5.48 -0.31
N LEU A 59 -15.56 6.77 0.03
CA LEU A 59 -16.88 7.40 -0.15
C LEU A 59 -17.32 7.47 -1.61
N GLY A 60 -16.42 7.75 -2.55
CA GLY A 60 -16.73 7.71 -3.97
C GLY A 60 -17.12 6.31 -4.45
N GLN A 61 -16.56 5.28 -3.85
CA GLN A 61 -16.93 3.89 -4.15
C GLN A 61 -18.29 3.54 -3.57
N ALA A 62 -18.63 4.06 -2.37
CA ALA A 62 -19.96 3.95 -1.79
C ALA A 62 -20.99 4.69 -2.67
N TYR A 63 -20.67 5.90 -3.15
CA TYR A 63 -21.51 6.65 -4.05
C TYR A 63 -21.82 5.88 -5.35
N ASN A 64 -20.80 5.18 -5.90
CA ASN A 64 -20.95 4.32 -7.07
C ASN A 64 -21.53 2.93 -6.74
N LYS A 65 -22.06 2.73 -5.53
CA LYS A 65 -22.65 1.46 -5.05
C LYS A 65 -21.69 0.24 -5.12
N LYS A 66 -20.37 0.48 -5.20
CA LYS A 66 -19.34 -0.57 -5.27
C LYS A 66 -18.74 -0.83 -3.88
N TYR A 67 -19.59 -1.19 -2.92
CA TYR A 67 -19.23 -1.35 -1.50
C TYR A 67 -18.14 -2.39 -1.25
N TRP A 68 -18.04 -3.42 -2.08
CA TRP A 68 -17.03 -4.47 -1.94
C TRP A 68 -15.58 -3.96 -2.09
N LYS A 69 -15.39 -2.80 -2.72
CA LYS A 69 -14.07 -2.18 -2.86
C LYS A 69 -13.61 -1.44 -1.60
N ILE A 70 -14.54 -1.05 -0.74
CA ILE A 70 -14.25 -0.29 0.47
C ILE A 70 -13.29 -1.05 1.41
N PRO A 71 -13.53 -2.32 1.77
CA PRO A 71 -12.61 -3.05 2.63
C PRO A 71 -11.21 -3.22 2.01
N ILE A 72 -11.10 -3.29 0.68
CA ILE A 72 -9.80 -3.37 0.00
C ILE A 72 -9.02 -2.06 0.19
N VAL A 73 -9.67 -0.90 0.04
CA VAL A 73 -9.03 0.40 0.24
C VAL A 73 -8.55 0.56 1.68
N TYR A 74 -9.39 0.25 2.66
CA TYR A 74 -8.98 0.34 4.06
C TYR A 74 -7.90 -0.69 4.42
N GLY A 75 -7.93 -1.88 3.83
CA GLY A 75 -6.87 -2.87 3.97
C GLY A 75 -5.53 -2.36 3.42
N ALA A 76 -5.53 -1.70 2.26
CA ALA A 76 -4.34 -1.09 1.67
C ALA A 76 -3.78 0.04 2.54
N ILE A 77 -4.66 0.95 3.02
CA ILE A 77 -4.28 2.05 3.93
C ILE A 77 -3.71 1.48 5.23
N GLY A 78 -4.38 0.50 5.84
CA GLY A 78 -3.92 -0.14 7.08
C GLY A 78 -2.55 -0.80 6.92
N THR A 79 -2.32 -1.47 5.80
CA THR A 79 -1.02 -2.08 5.47
C THR A 79 0.06 -1.00 5.31
N GLY A 80 -0.23 0.10 4.62
CA GLY A 80 0.70 1.22 4.46
C GLY A 80 1.07 1.86 5.79
N VAL A 81 0.10 2.12 6.67
CA VAL A 81 0.33 2.66 8.02
C VAL A 81 1.15 1.67 8.86
N TYR A 82 0.91 0.38 8.75
CA TYR A 82 1.69 -0.64 9.45
C TYR A 82 3.15 -0.61 9.03
N PHE A 83 3.44 -0.63 7.73
CA PHE A 83 4.82 -0.55 7.23
C PHE A 83 5.49 0.78 7.55
N TYR A 84 4.74 1.89 7.54
CA TYR A 84 5.24 3.18 7.98
C TYR A 84 5.75 3.12 9.43
N ASN A 85 4.94 2.59 10.35
CA ASN A 85 5.31 2.48 11.75
C ASN A 85 6.50 1.54 11.97
N LEU A 86 6.57 0.40 11.26
CA LEU A 86 7.73 -0.49 11.33
C LEU A 86 9.02 0.23 10.91
N ASN A 87 9.01 0.87 9.75
CA ASN A 87 10.18 1.57 9.24
C ASN A 87 10.57 2.78 10.12
N LYS A 88 9.58 3.48 10.69
CA LYS A 88 9.82 4.57 11.62
C LYS A 88 10.51 4.06 12.90
N ASN A 89 10.01 2.99 13.49
CA ASN A 89 10.59 2.44 14.72
C ASN A 89 12.04 1.99 14.51
N GLU A 90 12.31 1.28 13.42
CA GLU A 90 13.67 0.89 13.08
C GLU A 90 14.57 2.12 12.83
N LEU A 91 14.08 3.12 12.11
CA LEU A 91 14.82 4.38 11.91
C LEU A 91 15.17 5.04 13.24
N ASP A 92 14.22 5.11 14.17
CA ASP A 92 14.43 5.73 15.48
C ASP A 92 15.46 4.93 16.31
N ARG A 93 15.48 3.59 16.23
CA ARG A 93 16.50 2.73 16.84
C ARG A 93 17.89 3.06 16.31
N TYR A 94 18.09 3.07 15.00
CA TYR A 94 19.39 3.37 14.40
C TYR A 94 19.86 4.81 14.66
N LYS A 95 18.94 5.77 14.72
CA LYS A 95 19.25 7.16 15.11
C LYS A 95 19.69 7.26 16.56
N THR A 96 19.00 6.55 17.46
CA THR A 96 19.34 6.54 18.88
C THR A 96 20.71 5.91 19.09
N ALA A 97 20.98 4.76 18.47
CA ALA A 97 22.27 4.10 18.53
C ALA A 97 23.41 4.99 18.00
N TYR A 98 23.19 5.64 16.86
CA TYR A 98 24.18 6.58 16.32
C TYR A 98 24.45 7.74 17.28
N ASN A 99 23.39 8.36 17.85
CA ASN A 99 23.54 9.45 18.80
C ASN A 99 24.26 9.02 20.09
N GLN A 100 23.97 7.84 20.60
CA GLN A 100 24.65 7.27 21.77
C GLN A 100 26.14 7.09 21.48
N ARG A 101 26.48 6.50 20.34
CA ARG A 101 27.87 6.23 19.94
C ARG A 101 28.73 7.49 19.81
N ILE A 102 28.22 8.53 19.11
CA ILE A 102 28.96 9.79 18.94
C ILE A 102 29.13 10.57 20.26
N ASN A 103 28.29 10.29 21.27
CA ASN A 103 28.40 10.87 22.62
C ASN A 103 29.20 9.99 23.58
N GLY A 104 29.77 8.86 23.11
CA GLY A 104 30.55 7.96 23.91
C GLY A 104 29.75 7.08 24.89
N PHE A 105 28.45 6.94 24.65
CA PHE A 105 27.57 6.03 25.38
C PHE A 105 27.44 4.69 24.66
N PRO A 106 27.31 3.57 25.40
CA PRO A 106 27.06 2.28 24.81
C PRO A 106 25.72 2.29 24.07
N ASP A 107 25.68 1.68 22.90
CA ASP A 107 24.48 1.58 22.08
C ASP A 107 24.03 0.11 21.91
N GLU A 108 22.85 -0.09 21.34
CA GLU A 108 22.23 -1.41 21.12
C GLU A 108 23.09 -2.35 20.24
N PHE A 109 23.97 -1.79 19.41
CA PHE A 109 24.79 -2.52 18.45
C PHE A 109 26.27 -2.61 18.91
N ASP A 110 26.57 -2.23 20.14
CA ASP A 110 27.91 -2.44 20.73
C ASP A 110 28.13 -3.91 21.03
N GLY A 111 29.26 -4.43 20.57
CA GLY A 111 29.72 -5.77 20.92
C GLY A 111 30.27 -5.81 22.35
N GLN A 112 30.29 -7.01 22.97
CA GLN A 112 30.76 -7.22 24.33
C GLN A 112 32.27 -6.90 24.55
N ASP A 113 33.06 -6.84 23.46
CA ASP A 113 34.50 -6.62 23.46
C ASP A 113 34.92 -5.25 22.90
N GLY A 114 34.00 -4.28 22.83
CA GLY A 114 34.27 -2.96 22.24
C GLY A 114 34.36 -3.00 20.70
N ASN A 115 34.02 -4.11 20.08
CA ASN A 115 33.95 -4.24 18.65
C ASN A 115 32.46 -4.21 18.21
N PRO A 116 31.97 -3.11 17.68
CA PRO A 116 30.54 -2.97 17.37
C PRO A 116 30.12 -3.92 16.24
N PHE A 117 28.95 -4.54 16.38
CA PHE A 117 28.34 -5.39 15.34
C PHE A 117 28.06 -4.61 14.05
N ILE A 118 27.82 -3.30 14.16
CA ILE A 118 27.55 -2.40 13.03
C ILE A 118 28.45 -1.18 13.17
N SER A 119 29.21 -0.85 12.12
CA SER A 119 30.05 0.36 12.08
C SER A 119 29.18 1.64 12.03
N GLU A 120 29.78 2.80 12.35
CA GLU A 120 29.09 4.10 12.25
C GLU A 120 28.52 4.34 10.85
N ASP A 121 29.30 4.07 9.80
CA ASP A 121 28.83 4.14 8.42
C ASP A 121 27.67 3.15 8.15
N GLY A 122 27.69 2.02 8.83
CA GLY A 122 26.60 1.03 8.79
C GLY A 122 25.32 1.59 9.37
N LEU A 123 25.41 2.27 10.52
CA LEU A 123 24.25 2.93 11.15
C LEU A 123 23.67 4.03 10.25
N VAL A 124 24.52 4.85 9.65
CA VAL A 124 24.08 5.91 8.71
C VAL A 124 23.41 5.32 7.48
N ARG A 125 24.00 4.25 6.91
CA ARG A 125 23.36 3.56 5.76
C ARG A 125 22.02 2.96 6.11
N ALA A 126 21.91 2.32 7.28
CA ALA A 126 20.64 1.78 7.74
C ALA A 126 19.58 2.88 7.89
N GLN A 127 19.92 4.01 8.51
CA GLN A 127 19.01 5.17 8.61
C GLN A 127 18.49 5.60 7.23
N ASN A 128 19.37 5.73 6.23
CA ASN A 128 18.99 6.13 4.88
C ASN A 128 18.03 5.13 4.20
N VAL A 129 18.22 3.84 4.44
CA VAL A 129 17.31 2.79 3.93
C VAL A 129 15.93 2.93 4.58
N TYR A 130 15.88 3.06 5.91
CA TYR A 130 14.59 3.16 6.61
C TYR A 130 13.86 4.48 6.36
N ILE A 131 14.59 5.60 6.12
CA ILE A 131 13.98 6.85 5.64
C ILE A 131 13.27 6.62 4.31
N LYS A 132 13.97 6.04 3.33
CA LYS A 132 13.37 5.75 2.01
C LYS A 132 12.15 4.83 2.11
N ASN A 133 12.24 3.76 2.89
CA ASN A 133 11.15 2.80 3.05
C ASN A 133 9.94 3.43 3.77
N ARG A 134 10.18 4.26 4.79
CA ARG A 134 9.14 5.03 5.48
C ARG A 134 8.44 5.98 4.52
N ASP A 135 9.19 6.75 3.76
CA ASP A 135 8.65 7.74 2.83
C ASP A 135 7.90 7.05 1.69
N LEU A 136 8.41 5.94 1.16
CA LEU A 136 7.71 5.10 0.19
C LEU A 136 6.37 4.58 0.74
N SER A 137 6.36 4.14 2.00
CA SER A 137 5.12 3.69 2.66
C SER A 137 4.09 4.82 2.76
N LEU A 138 4.52 6.05 3.02
CA LEU A 138 3.66 7.24 3.01
C LEU A 138 3.09 7.51 1.61
N PHE A 139 3.93 7.51 0.57
CA PHE A 139 3.47 7.74 -0.80
C PHE A 139 2.44 6.69 -1.23
N ILE A 140 2.69 5.42 -0.95
CA ILE A 140 1.73 4.34 -1.26
C ILE A 140 0.43 4.52 -0.47
N THR A 141 0.50 4.91 0.81
CA THR A 141 -0.69 5.09 1.66
C THR A 141 -1.54 6.27 1.19
N LEU A 142 -0.91 7.34 0.73
CA LEU A 142 -1.60 8.53 0.21
C LEU A 142 -2.11 8.36 -1.23
N GLY A 143 -1.70 7.27 -1.92
CA GLY A 143 -2.10 7.00 -3.30
C GLY A 143 -1.42 7.89 -4.33
N LEU A 144 -0.23 8.39 -4.02
CA LEU A 144 0.59 9.27 -4.88
C LEU A 144 1.61 8.45 -5.66
#